data_020ebd60da106254c337a0014f8b56e9
#
_entry.id   020ebd60da106254c337a0014f8b56e9
#
_cell.length_a   1.000
_cell.length_b   1.000
_cell.length_c   1.000
_cell.angle_alpha   90.00
_cell.angle_beta   90.00
_cell.angle_gamma   90.00
#
_symmetry.space_group_name_H-M   'P 1'
#
loop_
_entity.id
_entity.type
_entity.pdbx_description
1 polymer ?
#
loop_
_entity_poly.entity_id
_entity_poly.type
_entity_poly.pdbx_seq_one_letter_code
_entity_poly.pdbx_strand_id
1 'polypeptide(L)'
;MAVASKQLPAKESALFRSIVKCYEIKQYKKGLKAADAILKKHPDHGETLAMKGLTLNCMGRKEEAYEFVKNGLRHDLRSHVCWHVFGLLYRSDRNYNEAIKCYRNAIRIDPENLQILRDLYLLQVQMRDLKGFAETRRTMLTLKPNNRNNWIGFAIAHHLVGNYQMAIDIIDKYFSTLDGESVPNYEDSEIYLYQNQLIEEAGDAEKALAHLEENESQITDTLAWRQKRGQFLLQLERYDEARAVFEELLEINFDNEEYQRGVQCSLLQRKDLFVAKSGHKKTPLLSETIDFIKEANGAELEKALVDFYADKKTTIGATSLISLRFPLDFTRGAEFQTNADVFIKRQLNKNVPSLGADLKPLYADKDKVKTLEELILGYIKTLEAKQPLDMGDNSMAANNTEQVLLWTNYLAVRRGRRDVEEVGGAVQ
;
A
#
# COMPACT_ATOMS: atom_id res chain seq x y z
N MET A 1 -10.94 44.28 -31.70
CA MET A 1 -9.58 44.31 -32.29
C MET A 1 -8.73 43.22 -31.61
N ALA A 2 -8.26 42.25 -32.37
CA ALA A 2 -7.39 41.20 -31.85
C ALA A 2 -5.98 41.78 -31.62
N VAL A 3 -5.60 42.00 -30.37
CA VAL A 3 -4.21 42.30 -30.01
C VAL A 3 -3.43 41.03 -30.21
N ALA A 4 -2.70 40.94 -31.34
CA ALA A 4 -1.75 39.85 -31.55
C ALA A 4 -0.74 39.85 -30.41
N SER A 5 -0.47 38.67 -29.86
CA SER A 5 0.61 38.46 -28.89
C SER A 5 1.88 39.15 -29.42
N LYS A 6 2.43 40.11 -28.68
CA LYS A 6 3.63 40.85 -29.09
C LYS A 6 4.81 39.90 -29.08
N GLN A 7 5.12 39.33 -30.24
CA GLN A 7 6.30 38.45 -30.39
C GLN A 7 7.58 39.26 -30.10
N LEU A 8 8.41 38.72 -29.24
CA LEU A 8 9.72 39.30 -28.95
C LEU A 8 10.66 39.13 -30.16
N PRO A 9 11.52 40.13 -30.44
CA PRO A 9 12.62 39.97 -31.39
C PRO A 9 13.54 38.79 -31.01
N ALA A 10 14.27 38.26 -31.97
CA ALA A 10 15.07 37.03 -31.77
C ALA A 10 16.03 37.08 -30.57
N LYS A 11 16.64 38.22 -30.29
CA LYS A 11 17.56 38.41 -29.16
C LYS A 11 16.84 38.34 -27.82
N GLU A 12 15.73 38.99 -27.71
CA GLU A 12 14.87 39.04 -26.52
C GLU A 12 14.18 37.66 -26.29
N SER A 13 13.78 36.96 -27.37
CA SER A 13 13.30 35.59 -27.29
C SER A 13 14.34 34.62 -26.74
N ALA A 14 15.62 34.79 -27.09
CA ALA A 14 16.71 34.01 -26.52
C ALA A 14 16.92 34.29 -25.01
N LEU A 15 16.79 35.56 -24.61
CA LEU A 15 16.80 35.95 -23.19
C LEU A 15 15.61 35.37 -22.44
N PHE A 16 14.40 35.34 -23.04
CA PHE A 16 13.24 34.75 -22.43
C PHE A 16 13.43 33.23 -22.15
N ARG A 17 13.93 32.50 -23.15
CA ARG A 17 14.32 31.08 -22.94
C ARG A 17 15.35 30.90 -21.82
N SER A 18 16.28 31.86 -21.70
CA SER A 18 17.26 31.86 -20.59
C SER A 18 16.58 32.07 -19.23
N ILE A 19 15.50 32.87 -19.14
CA ILE A 19 14.72 33.03 -17.88
C ILE A 19 14.11 31.70 -17.48
N VAL A 20 13.44 31.00 -18.41
CA VAL A 20 12.84 29.69 -18.16
C VAL A 20 13.89 28.69 -17.68
N LYS A 21 15.02 28.60 -18.39
CA LYS A 21 16.13 27.73 -17.98
C LYS A 21 16.71 28.10 -16.58
N CYS A 22 16.89 29.40 -16.32
CA CYS A 22 17.35 29.86 -15.00
C CYS A 22 16.36 29.51 -13.88
N TYR A 23 15.07 29.54 -14.15
CA TYR A 23 14.02 29.10 -13.22
C TYR A 23 14.15 27.59 -12.92
N GLU A 24 14.29 26.76 -13.95
CA GLU A 24 14.43 25.30 -13.80
C GLU A 24 15.65 24.90 -12.99
N ILE A 25 16.80 25.56 -13.24
CA ILE A 25 18.05 25.29 -12.52
C ILE A 25 18.19 26.11 -11.23
N LYS A 26 17.12 26.77 -10.77
CA LYS A 26 17.05 27.56 -9.52
C LYS A 26 18.04 28.74 -9.46
N GLN A 27 18.51 29.25 -10.62
CA GLN A 27 19.37 30.45 -10.68
C GLN A 27 18.55 31.76 -10.76
N TYR A 28 17.70 31.98 -9.77
CA TYR A 28 16.68 33.03 -9.75
C TYR A 28 17.25 34.43 -9.98
N LYS A 29 18.39 34.79 -9.35
CA LYS A 29 19.01 36.11 -9.53
C LYS A 29 19.43 36.38 -10.97
N LYS A 30 19.90 35.35 -11.72
CA LYS A 30 20.24 35.51 -13.12
C LYS A 30 18.98 35.62 -13.99
N GLY A 31 17.95 34.83 -13.68
CA GLY A 31 16.65 34.93 -14.34
C GLY A 31 16.03 36.32 -14.21
N LEU A 32 16.06 36.93 -13.01
CA LEU A 32 15.57 38.28 -12.79
C LEU A 32 16.33 39.33 -13.63
N LYS A 33 17.67 39.27 -13.68
CA LYS A 33 18.47 40.18 -14.52
C LYS A 33 18.09 40.08 -16.00
N ALA A 34 17.87 38.86 -16.49
CA ALA A 34 17.44 38.64 -17.87
C ALA A 34 16.01 39.19 -18.12
N ALA A 35 15.09 39.01 -17.15
CA ALA A 35 13.74 39.57 -17.23
C ALA A 35 13.76 41.09 -17.24
N ASP A 36 14.56 41.72 -16.35
CA ASP A 36 14.72 43.18 -16.31
C ASP A 36 15.30 43.75 -17.61
N ALA A 37 16.26 43.04 -18.24
CA ALA A 37 16.82 43.43 -19.54
C ALA A 37 15.77 43.44 -20.67
N ILE A 38 14.83 42.48 -20.66
CA ILE A 38 13.70 42.47 -21.63
C ILE A 38 12.72 43.57 -21.29
N LEU A 39 12.29 43.72 -20.04
CA LEU A 39 11.27 44.69 -19.61
C LEU A 39 11.73 46.14 -19.77
N LYS A 40 13.03 46.38 -19.78
CA LYS A 40 13.61 47.71 -20.05
C LYS A 40 13.28 48.19 -21.49
N LYS A 41 13.15 47.24 -22.43
CA LYS A 41 12.81 47.53 -23.84
C LYS A 41 11.34 47.28 -24.15
N HIS A 42 10.75 46.32 -23.49
CA HIS A 42 9.37 45.87 -23.69
C HIS A 42 8.65 45.80 -22.35
N PRO A 43 8.29 46.95 -21.75
CA PRO A 43 7.74 47.01 -20.38
C PRO A 43 6.39 46.27 -20.25
N ASP A 44 5.65 46.16 -21.35
CA ASP A 44 4.32 45.56 -21.41
C ASP A 44 4.31 44.11 -21.88
N HIS A 45 5.46 43.47 -21.95
CA HIS A 45 5.52 42.07 -22.38
C HIS A 45 5.02 41.11 -21.26
N GLY A 46 3.75 40.66 -21.42
CA GLY A 46 3.02 39.92 -20.40
C GLY A 46 3.71 38.68 -19.89
N GLU A 47 4.24 37.83 -20.79
CA GLU A 47 4.93 36.60 -20.39
C GLU A 47 6.21 36.85 -19.59
N THR A 48 6.96 37.92 -19.93
CA THR A 48 8.18 38.25 -19.15
C THR A 48 7.81 38.79 -17.77
N LEU A 49 6.74 39.59 -17.66
CA LEU A 49 6.21 40.05 -16.38
C LEU A 49 5.78 38.82 -15.52
N ALA A 50 5.06 37.89 -16.11
CA ALA A 50 4.62 36.68 -15.42
C ALA A 50 5.81 35.84 -14.93
N MET A 51 6.79 35.55 -15.80
CA MET A 51 8.00 34.78 -15.41
C MET A 51 8.86 35.50 -14.38
N LYS A 52 8.93 36.84 -14.42
CA LYS A 52 9.57 37.65 -13.36
C LYS A 52 8.85 37.42 -12.04
N GLY A 53 7.52 37.51 -12.03
CA GLY A 53 6.72 37.26 -10.84
C GLY A 53 6.93 35.86 -10.29
N LEU A 54 6.91 34.81 -11.14
CA LEU A 54 7.17 33.43 -10.73
C LEU A 54 8.56 33.28 -10.07
N THR A 55 9.57 33.93 -10.64
CA THR A 55 10.93 33.92 -10.10
C THR A 55 11.00 34.61 -8.73
N LEU A 56 10.29 35.74 -8.55
CA LEU A 56 10.18 36.46 -7.27
C LEU A 56 9.48 35.62 -6.21
N ASN A 57 8.44 34.89 -6.58
CA ASN A 57 7.75 33.96 -5.66
C ASN A 57 8.70 32.89 -5.11
N CYS A 58 9.55 32.32 -5.98
CA CYS A 58 10.58 31.35 -5.54
C CYS A 58 11.66 31.98 -4.62
N MET A 59 11.79 33.29 -4.62
CA MET A 59 12.68 34.03 -3.72
C MET A 59 11.97 34.52 -2.44
N GLY A 60 10.72 34.17 -2.23
CA GLY A 60 9.94 34.55 -1.04
C GLY A 60 9.27 35.92 -1.13
N ARG A 61 9.40 36.65 -2.25
CA ARG A 61 8.80 37.98 -2.49
C ARG A 61 7.40 37.85 -3.08
N LYS A 62 6.47 37.32 -2.28
CA LYS A 62 5.14 36.91 -2.75
C LYS A 62 4.28 38.07 -3.24
N GLU A 63 4.22 39.15 -2.50
CA GLU A 63 3.37 40.30 -2.83
C GLU A 63 3.74 40.87 -4.19
N GLU A 64 5.02 41.15 -4.39
CA GLU A 64 5.53 41.63 -5.67
C GLU A 64 5.31 40.60 -6.79
N ALA A 65 5.46 39.31 -6.51
CA ALA A 65 5.20 38.25 -7.47
C ALA A 65 3.79 38.33 -8.01
N TYR A 66 2.78 38.47 -7.13
CA TYR A 66 1.39 38.60 -7.52
C TYR A 66 1.12 39.88 -8.34
N GLU A 67 1.73 41.01 -7.99
CA GLU A 67 1.59 42.23 -8.77
C GLU A 67 2.13 42.06 -10.19
N PHE A 68 3.32 41.51 -10.33
CA PHE A 68 3.92 41.28 -11.65
C PHE A 68 3.11 40.31 -12.49
N VAL A 69 2.62 39.20 -11.90
CA VAL A 69 1.82 38.22 -12.65
C VAL A 69 0.44 38.81 -13.06
N LYS A 70 -0.25 39.52 -12.17
CA LYS A 70 -1.51 40.21 -12.49
C LYS A 70 -1.30 41.26 -13.58
N ASN A 71 -0.21 41.99 -13.51
CA ASN A 71 0.11 42.96 -14.55
C ASN A 71 0.41 42.29 -15.89
N GLY A 72 1.18 41.18 -15.88
CA GLY A 72 1.42 40.38 -17.07
C GLY A 72 0.14 39.86 -17.70
N LEU A 73 -0.81 39.40 -16.88
CA LEU A 73 -2.11 38.94 -17.37
C LEU A 73 -2.98 40.06 -17.93
N ARG A 74 -2.90 41.27 -17.37
CA ARG A 74 -3.61 42.45 -17.90
C ARG A 74 -3.12 42.83 -19.30
N HIS A 75 -1.82 42.70 -19.56
CA HIS A 75 -1.23 43.00 -20.86
C HIS A 75 -1.43 41.91 -21.91
N ASP A 76 -1.55 40.63 -21.45
CA ASP A 76 -1.77 39.49 -22.35
C ASP A 76 -2.70 38.42 -21.76
N LEU A 77 -4.00 38.63 -21.87
CA LEU A 77 -5.02 37.69 -21.46
C LEU A 77 -5.08 36.41 -22.33
N ARG A 78 -4.45 36.43 -23.51
CA ARG A 78 -4.42 35.33 -24.46
C ARG A 78 -3.14 34.46 -24.34
N SER A 79 -2.26 34.81 -23.45
CA SER A 79 -1.07 34.00 -23.21
C SER A 79 -1.37 32.82 -22.26
N HIS A 80 -1.18 31.59 -22.76
CA HIS A 80 -1.24 30.42 -21.92
C HIS A 80 -0.15 30.44 -20.83
N VAL A 81 1.02 31.05 -21.11
CA VAL A 81 2.12 31.18 -20.15
C VAL A 81 1.70 32.03 -18.94
N CYS A 82 1.01 33.18 -19.18
CA CYS A 82 0.55 34.03 -18.08
C CYS A 82 -0.45 33.30 -17.18
N TRP A 83 -1.41 32.60 -17.75
CA TRP A 83 -2.38 31.80 -16.99
C TRP A 83 -1.70 30.64 -16.25
N HIS A 84 -0.78 29.93 -16.90
CA HIS A 84 -0.05 28.82 -16.28
C HIS A 84 0.75 29.32 -15.06
N VAL A 85 1.53 30.38 -15.23
CA VAL A 85 2.30 30.99 -14.15
C VAL A 85 1.40 31.46 -13.00
N PHE A 86 0.25 32.03 -13.29
CA PHE A 86 -0.69 32.46 -12.25
C PHE A 86 -1.22 31.24 -11.47
N GLY A 87 -1.50 30.14 -12.16
CA GLY A 87 -1.85 28.86 -11.53
C GLY A 87 -0.72 28.32 -10.65
N LEU A 88 0.55 28.43 -11.07
CA LEU A 88 1.71 28.05 -10.27
C LEU A 88 1.83 28.87 -8.98
N LEU A 89 1.52 30.16 -9.01
CA LEU A 89 1.48 31.00 -7.81
C LEU A 89 0.39 30.52 -6.84
N TYR A 90 -0.84 30.35 -7.33
CA TYR A 90 -1.93 29.82 -6.50
C TYR A 90 -1.63 28.45 -5.92
N ARG A 91 -0.98 27.56 -6.69
CA ARG A 91 -0.54 26.26 -6.20
C ARG A 91 0.49 26.39 -5.06
N SER A 92 1.42 27.34 -5.16
CA SER A 92 2.42 27.59 -4.12
C SER A 92 1.78 28.06 -2.81
N ASP A 93 0.68 28.80 -2.89
CA ASP A 93 -0.11 29.26 -1.75
C ASP A 93 -1.20 28.29 -1.31
N ARG A 94 -1.20 27.06 -1.87
CA ARG A 94 -2.17 25.99 -1.60
C ARG A 94 -3.63 26.34 -1.96
N ASN A 95 -3.81 27.38 -2.76
CA ASN A 95 -5.14 27.71 -3.31
C ASN A 95 -5.40 26.92 -4.59
N TYR A 96 -5.63 25.62 -4.42
CA TYR A 96 -5.70 24.67 -5.53
C TYR A 96 -6.92 24.92 -6.45
N ASN A 97 -8.04 25.40 -5.91
CA ASN A 97 -9.22 25.70 -6.71
C ASN A 97 -8.96 26.81 -7.74
N GLU A 98 -8.31 27.89 -7.32
CA GLU A 98 -7.95 28.97 -8.25
C GLU A 98 -6.83 28.52 -9.22
N ALA A 99 -5.88 27.70 -8.75
CA ALA A 99 -4.87 27.12 -9.62
C ALA A 99 -5.49 26.28 -10.76
N ILE A 100 -6.48 25.44 -10.46
CA ILE A 100 -7.20 24.62 -11.46
C ILE A 100 -7.93 25.53 -12.48
N LYS A 101 -8.57 26.60 -12.03
CA LYS A 101 -9.22 27.56 -12.94
C LYS A 101 -8.22 28.21 -13.89
N CYS A 102 -7.06 28.62 -13.37
CA CYS A 102 -5.99 29.18 -14.17
C CYS A 102 -5.45 28.18 -15.20
N TYR A 103 -5.19 26.93 -14.81
CA TYR A 103 -4.74 25.90 -15.74
C TYR A 103 -5.80 25.56 -16.80
N ARG A 104 -7.08 25.50 -16.44
CA ARG A 104 -8.17 25.34 -17.42
C ARG A 104 -8.21 26.48 -18.43
N ASN A 105 -7.97 27.72 -18.00
CA ASN A 105 -7.88 28.87 -18.92
C ASN A 105 -6.66 28.77 -19.83
N ALA A 106 -5.51 28.35 -19.29
CA ALA A 106 -4.30 28.11 -20.09
C ALA A 106 -4.51 27.02 -21.15
N ILE A 107 -5.15 25.89 -20.80
CA ILE A 107 -5.48 24.79 -21.73
C ILE A 107 -6.50 25.22 -22.81
N ARG A 108 -7.43 26.14 -22.51
CA ARG A 108 -8.34 26.70 -23.57
C ARG A 108 -7.58 27.46 -24.64
N ILE A 109 -6.43 28.04 -24.29
CA ILE A 109 -5.60 28.82 -25.20
C ILE A 109 -4.64 27.91 -25.96
N ASP A 110 -4.01 26.98 -25.27
CA ASP A 110 -3.07 25.98 -25.80
C ASP A 110 -3.47 24.57 -25.34
N PRO A 111 -4.39 23.88 -26.07
CA PRO A 111 -4.94 22.59 -25.68
C PRO A 111 -3.94 21.45 -25.73
N GLU A 112 -2.86 21.58 -26.47
CA GLU A 112 -1.86 20.53 -26.69
C GLU A 112 -0.68 20.61 -25.71
N ASN A 113 -0.71 21.56 -24.78
CA ASN A 113 0.37 21.77 -23.83
C ASN A 113 0.43 20.70 -22.76
N LEU A 114 1.26 19.70 -22.99
CA LEU A 114 1.41 18.56 -22.09
C LEU A 114 1.88 18.94 -20.68
N GLN A 115 2.65 20.03 -20.53
CA GLN A 115 3.12 20.46 -19.22
C GLN A 115 1.96 21.00 -18.38
N ILE A 116 1.10 21.83 -18.98
CA ILE A 116 -0.06 22.37 -18.29
C ILE A 116 -1.08 21.28 -17.97
N LEU A 117 -1.28 20.33 -18.91
CA LEU A 117 -2.13 19.16 -18.67
C LEU A 117 -1.62 18.31 -17.50
N ARG A 118 -0.29 18.13 -17.37
CA ARG A 118 0.32 17.43 -16.22
C ARG A 118 0.06 18.15 -14.90
N ASP A 119 0.30 19.46 -14.87
CA ASP A 119 0.03 20.25 -13.66
C ASP A 119 -1.45 20.24 -13.28
N LEU A 120 -2.34 20.26 -14.29
CA LEU A 120 -3.78 20.20 -14.09
C LEU A 120 -4.22 18.87 -13.48
N TYR A 121 -3.85 17.74 -14.09
CA TYR A 121 -4.32 16.44 -13.59
C TYR A 121 -3.78 16.12 -12.20
N LEU A 122 -2.55 16.54 -11.87
CA LEU A 122 -1.99 16.36 -10.52
C LEU A 122 -2.82 17.08 -9.45
N LEU A 123 -3.26 18.30 -9.73
CA LEU A 123 -4.14 19.02 -8.80
C LEU A 123 -5.56 18.44 -8.76
N GLN A 124 -6.08 17.98 -9.90
CA GLN A 124 -7.40 17.34 -9.95
C GLN A 124 -7.45 16.08 -9.07
N VAL A 125 -6.41 15.23 -9.13
CA VAL A 125 -6.31 14.07 -8.23
C VAL A 125 -6.22 14.51 -6.76
N GLN A 126 -5.37 15.48 -6.46
CA GLN A 126 -5.21 16.00 -5.10
C GLN A 126 -6.52 16.58 -4.53
N MET A 127 -7.29 17.23 -5.37
CA MET A 127 -8.58 17.85 -5.02
C MET A 127 -9.76 16.87 -5.15
N ARG A 128 -9.51 15.62 -5.53
CA ARG A 128 -10.54 14.60 -5.82
C ARG A 128 -11.56 15.01 -6.88
N ASP A 129 -11.15 15.88 -7.82
CA ASP A 129 -11.91 16.15 -9.06
C ASP A 129 -11.68 15.02 -10.06
N LEU A 130 -12.23 13.84 -9.72
CA LEU A 130 -11.96 12.60 -10.47
C LEU A 130 -12.53 12.66 -11.89
N LYS A 131 -13.66 13.34 -12.10
CA LYS A 131 -14.24 13.55 -13.45
C LYS A 131 -13.32 14.41 -14.31
N GLY A 132 -12.88 15.55 -13.80
CA GLY A 132 -11.94 16.41 -14.51
C GLY A 132 -10.60 15.71 -14.76
N PHE A 133 -10.14 14.88 -13.81
CA PHE A 133 -8.96 14.05 -13.98
C PHE A 133 -9.10 13.08 -15.17
N ALA A 134 -10.21 12.36 -15.28
CA ALA A 134 -10.46 11.43 -16.39
C ALA A 134 -10.49 12.16 -17.75
N GLU A 135 -11.13 13.33 -17.82
CA GLU A 135 -11.15 14.16 -19.05
C GLU A 135 -9.74 14.62 -19.45
N THR A 136 -8.94 15.06 -18.49
CA THR A 136 -7.56 15.50 -18.75
C THR A 136 -6.68 14.32 -19.19
N ARG A 137 -6.82 13.15 -18.57
CA ARG A 137 -6.08 11.93 -18.96
C ARG A 137 -6.48 11.45 -20.35
N ARG A 138 -7.78 11.53 -20.70
CA ARG A 138 -8.26 11.25 -22.04
C ARG A 138 -7.58 12.15 -23.08
N THR A 139 -7.55 13.47 -22.82
CA THR A 139 -6.88 14.44 -23.71
C THR A 139 -5.41 14.09 -23.91
N MET A 140 -4.69 13.74 -22.84
CA MET A 140 -3.29 13.34 -22.92
C MET A 140 -3.08 12.08 -23.75
N LEU A 141 -3.97 11.09 -23.61
CA LEU A 141 -3.93 9.86 -24.41
C LEU A 141 -4.16 10.18 -25.91
N THR A 142 -5.16 11.03 -26.22
CA THR A 142 -5.44 11.45 -27.60
C THR A 142 -4.25 12.16 -28.23
N LEU A 143 -3.55 13.02 -27.48
CA LEU A 143 -2.38 13.75 -27.97
C LEU A 143 -1.15 12.86 -28.18
N LYS A 144 -0.96 11.85 -27.34
CA LYS A 144 0.20 10.94 -27.41
C LYS A 144 -0.22 9.49 -27.15
N PRO A 145 -0.87 8.83 -28.13
CA PRO A 145 -1.34 7.44 -27.98
C PRO A 145 -0.19 6.42 -27.88
N ASN A 146 0.97 6.72 -28.41
CA ASN A 146 2.13 5.83 -28.35
C ASN A 146 2.82 5.78 -26.97
N ASN A 147 2.34 6.55 -26.00
CA ASN A 147 2.90 6.56 -24.66
C ASN A 147 2.09 5.66 -23.73
N ARG A 148 2.64 4.51 -23.34
CA ARG A 148 2.07 3.56 -22.39
C ARG A 148 1.50 4.23 -21.12
N ASN A 149 2.24 5.19 -20.53
CA ASN A 149 1.81 5.87 -19.32
C ASN A 149 0.52 6.68 -19.49
N ASN A 150 0.15 7.05 -20.73
CA ASN A 150 -1.12 7.72 -20.97
C ASN A 150 -2.29 6.72 -20.95
N TRP A 151 -2.10 5.51 -21.46
CA TRP A 151 -3.08 4.44 -21.38
C TRP A 151 -3.34 4.02 -19.93
N ILE A 152 -2.26 3.69 -19.21
CA ILE A 152 -2.36 3.31 -17.79
C ILE A 152 -3.01 4.42 -16.97
N GLY A 153 -2.57 5.67 -17.16
CA GLY A 153 -3.13 6.79 -16.42
C GLY A 153 -4.60 7.09 -16.76
N PHE A 154 -5.07 6.75 -17.96
CA PHE A 154 -6.48 6.86 -18.31
C PHE A 154 -7.29 5.71 -17.70
N ALA A 155 -6.75 4.48 -17.67
CA ALA A 155 -7.35 3.36 -16.95
C ALA A 155 -7.47 3.65 -15.45
N ILE A 156 -6.40 4.15 -14.81
CA ILE A 156 -6.42 4.57 -13.41
C ILE A 156 -7.48 5.64 -13.14
N ALA A 157 -7.66 6.58 -14.07
CA ALA A 157 -8.67 7.61 -13.91
C ALA A 157 -10.10 7.04 -13.88
N HIS A 158 -10.40 6.05 -14.72
CA HIS A 158 -11.66 5.34 -14.70
C HIS A 158 -11.83 4.43 -13.48
N HIS A 159 -10.76 3.78 -13.05
CA HIS A 159 -10.72 3.01 -11.80
C HIS A 159 -11.11 3.88 -10.59
N LEU A 160 -10.49 5.04 -10.44
CA LEU A 160 -10.78 5.96 -9.32
C LEU A 160 -12.22 6.50 -9.33
N VAL A 161 -12.86 6.55 -10.49
CA VAL A 161 -14.28 6.92 -10.62
C VAL A 161 -15.21 5.74 -10.33
N GLY A 162 -14.68 4.51 -10.22
CA GLY A 162 -15.43 3.27 -10.04
C GLY A 162 -15.94 2.66 -11.36
N ASN A 163 -15.46 3.14 -12.50
CA ASN A 163 -15.82 2.60 -13.82
C ASN A 163 -14.87 1.45 -14.21
N TYR A 164 -14.93 0.34 -13.47
CA TYR A 164 -14.02 -0.79 -13.63
C TYR A 164 -14.03 -1.36 -15.06
N GLN A 165 -15.20 -1.56 -15.66
CA GLN A 165 -15.29 -2.12 -17.02
C GLN A 165 -14.58 -1.21 -18.05
N MET A 166 -14.77 0.11 -17.97
CA MET A 166 -14.08 1.01 -18.88
C MET A 166 -12.56 0.99 -18.66
N ALA A 167 -12.10 0.82 -17.42
CA ALA A 167 -10.67 0.71 -17.14
C ALA A 167 -10.08 -0.58 -17.74
N ILE A 168 -10.80 -1.70 -17.66
CA ILE A 168 -10.45 -2.98 -18.28
C ILE A 168 -10.39 -2.82 -19.81
N ASP A 169 -11.43 -2.27 -20.43
CA ASP A 169 -11.51 -2.05 -21.88
C ASP A 169 -10.36 -1.17 -22.42
N ILE A 170 -9.91 -0.19 -21.63
CA ILE A 170 -8.77 0.66 -21.98
C ILE A 170 -7.47 -0.15 -22.00
N ILE A 171 -7.28 -1.06 -21.04
CA ILE A 171 -6.09 -1.92 -20.98
C ILE A 171 -6.12 -2.95 -22.12
N ASP A 172 -7.28 -3.56 -22.41
CA ASP A 172 -7.43 -4.45 -23.56
C ASP A 172 -7.07 -3.76 -24.88
N LYS A 173 -7.55 -2.52 -25.06
CA LYS A 173 -7.17 -1.72 -26.22
C LYS A 173 -5.68 -1.40 -26.25
N TYR A 174 -5.08 -1.12 -25.12
CA TYR A 174 -3.63 -0.93 -25.05
C TYR A 174 -2.89 -2.17 -25.55
N PHE A 175 -3.20 -3.35 -25.03
CA PHE A 175 -2.57 -4.59 -25.47
C PHE A 175 -2.83 -4.90 -26.94
N SER A 176 -4.02 -4.57 -27.47
CA SER A 176 -4.32 -4.72 -28.90
C SER A 176 -3.53 -3.80 -29.82
N THR A 177 -2.88 -2.75 -29.29
CA THR A 177 -1.99 -1.86 -30.05
C THR A 177 -0.54 -2.32 -30.08
N LEU A 178 -0.19 -3.35 -29.30
CA LEU A 178 1.13 -3.93 -29.28
C LEU A 178 1.26 -4.91 -30.45
N ASP A 179 2.17 -4.65 -31.37
CA ASP A 179 2.41 -5.53 -32.53
C ASP A 179 3.19 -6.77 -32.12
N GLY A 180 2.59 -7.94 -32.28
CA GLY A 180 3.24 -9.25 -32.31
C GLY A 180 3.63 -9.84 -30.95
N GLU A 181 4.36 -10.95 -31.01
CA GLU A 181 4.87 -11.70 -29.86
C GLU A 181 5.89 -10.85 -29.07
N SER A 182 5.40 -10.02 -28.16
CA SER A 182 6.31 -9.34 -27.23
C SER A 182 6.85 -10.35 -26.22
N VAL A 183 8.15 -10.39 -26.04
CA VAL A 183 8.78 -11.14 -24.95
C VAL A 183 8.20 -10.58 -23.62
N PRO A 184 7.71 -11.44 -22.72
CA PRO A 184 7.20 -11.00 -21.44
C PRO A 184 8.18 -10.07 -20.74
N ASN A 185 7.73 -8.88 -20.39
CA ASN A 185 8.53 -7.90 -19.68
C ASN A 185 7.86 -7.56 -18.35
N TYR A 186 8.65 -7.13 -17.38
CA TYR A 186 8.17 -6.82 -16.05
C TYR A 186 7.08 -5.74 -16.04
N GLU A 187 7.20 -4.74 -16.89
CA GLU A 187 6.27 -3.61 -16.92
C GLU A 187 4.89 -3.99 -17.47
N ASP A 188 4.82 -4.84 -18.49
CA ASP A 188 3.55 -5.35 -19.01
C ASP A 188 2.95 -6.41 -18.08
N SER A 189 3.78 -7.22 -17.43
CA SER A 189 3.36 -8.14 -16.36
C SER A 189 2.58 -7.41 -15.26
N GLU A 190 3.06 -6.24 -14.80
CA GLU A 190 2.36 -5.43 -13.81
C GLU A 190 1.02 -4.89 -14.33
N ILE A 191 0.90 -4.64 -15.63
CA ILE A 191 -0.38 -4.20 -16.23
C ILE A 191 -1.39 -5.35 -16.26
N TYR A 192 -0.96 -6.58 -16.55
CA TYR A 192 -1.84 -7.76 -16.47
C TYR A 192 -2.33 -7.98 -15.03
N LEU A 193 -1.44 -7.88 -14.04
CA LEU A 193 -1.83 -7.99 -12.63
C LEU A 193 -2.77 -6.86 -12.19
N TYR A 194 -2.56 -5.65 -12.70
CA TYR A 194 -3.47 -4.52 -12.45
C TYR A 194 -4.83 -4.72 -13.11
N GLN A 195 -4.87 -5.22 -14.34
CA GLN A 195 -6.13 -5.56 -15.01
C GLN A 195 -6.89 -6.65 -14.25
N ASN A 196 -6.18 -7.65 -13.78
CA ASN A 196 -6.74 -8.69 -12.92
C ASN A 196 -7.37 -8.13 -11.64
N GLN A 197 -6.69 -7.17 -10.99
CA GLN A 197 -7.24 -6.47 -9.84
C GLN A 197 -8.53 -5.70 -10.18
N LEU A 198 -8.60 -5.06 -11.34
CA LEU A 198 -9.83 -4.36 -11.78
C LEU A 198 -11.01 -5.32 -11.94
N ILE A 199 -10.77 -6.52 -12.48
CA ILE A 199 -11.80 -7.56 -12.63
C ILE A 199 -12.26 -8.06 -11.25
N GLU A 200 -11.32 -8.26 -10.32
CA GLU A 200 -11.60 -8.61 -8.92
C GLU A 200 -12.47 -7.56 -8.23
N GLU A 201 -12.09 -6.29 -8.32
CA GLU A 201 -12.82 -5.17 -7.71
C GLU A 201 -14.19 -4.91 -8.39
N ALA A 202 -14.35 -5.32 -9.64
CA ALA A 202 -15.66 -5.35 -10.31
C ALA A 202 -16.60 -6.44 -9.76
N GLY A 203 -16.09 -7.36 -8.93
CA GLY A 203 -16.86 -8.36 -8.20
C GLY A 203 -16.97 -9.72 -8.90
N ASP A 204 -16.18 -9.97 -9.94
CA ASP A 204 -16.22 -11.21 -10.71
C ASP A 204 -14.97 -12.06 -10.49
N ALA A 205 -14.97 -12.84 -9.41
CA ALA A 205 -13.83 -13.69 -9.04
C ALA A 205 -13.57 -14.82 -10.06
N GLU A 206 -14.60 -15.33 -10.72
CA GLU A 206 -14.43 -16.36 -11.77
C GLU A 206 -13.68 -15.80 -12.97
N LYS A 207 -14.08 -14.63 -13.47
CA LYS A 207 -13.37 -13.97 -14.56
C LYS A 207 -11.96 -13.55 -14.15
N ALA A 208 -11.77 -13.11 -12.90
CA ALA A 208 -10.46 -12.77 -12.40
C ALA A 208 -9.52 -13.98 -12.40
N LEU A 209 -9.99 -15.15 -11.97
CA LEU A 209 -9.22 -16.38 -12.02
C LEU A 209 -8.91 -16.80 -13.47
N ALA A 210 -9.92 -16.81 -14.35
CA ALA A 210 -9.75 -17.16 -15.76
C ALA A 210 -8.72 -16.23 -16.44
N HIS A 211 -8.87 -14.92 -16.26
CA HIS A 211 -7.91 -13.93 -16.77
C HIS A 211 -6.48 -14.16 -16.25
N LEU A 212 -6.33 -14.53 -14.98
CA LEU A 212 -5.03 -14.79 -14.37
C LEU A 212 -4.38 -16.06 -15.00
N GLU A 213 -5.15 -17.11 -15.20
CA GLU A 213 -4.67 -18.37 -15.78
C GLU A 213 -4.38 -18.25 -17.28
N GLU A 214 -5.20 -17.52 -18.05
CA GLU A 214 -4.97 -17.26 -19.48
C GLU A 214 -3.69 -16.46 -19.73
N ASN A 215 -3.32 -15.57 -18.82
CA ASN A 215 -2.15 -14.70 -18.95
C ASN A 215 -0.94 -15.15 -18.12
N GLU A 216 -0.91 -16.40 -17.64
CA GLU A 216 0.21 -16.93 -16.85
C GLU A 216 1.58 -16.70 -17.51
N SER A 217 1.68 -16.99 -18.82
CA SER A 217 2.93 -16.86 -19.59
C SER A 217 3.44 -15.41 -19.72
N GLN A 218 2.56 -14.42 -19.55
CA GLN A 218 2.87 -12.99 -19.64
C GLN A 218 3.23 -12.38 -18.29
N ILE A 219 2.94 -13.07 -17.18
CA ILE A 219 3.18 -12.60 -15.83
C ILE A 219 4.55 -13.09 -15.36
N THR A 220 5.50 -12.17 -15.21
CA THR A 220 6.86 -12.50 -14.77
C THR A 220 6.97 -12.71 -13.26
N ASP A 221 6.10 -12.06 -12.46
CA ASP A 221 6.00 -12.29 -11.02
C ASP A 221 5.16 -13.54 -10.72
N THR A 222 5.80 -14.70 -10.83
CA THR A 222 5.16 -15.99 -10.57
C THR A 222 4.70 -16.15 -9.12
N LEU A 223 5.32 -15.42 -8.17
CA LEU A 223 4.91 -15.45 -6.78
C LEU A 223 3.58 -14.71 -6.57
N ALA A 224 3.47 -13.49 -7.09
CA ALA A 224 2.22 -12.72 -7.07
C ALA A 224 1.09 -13.47 -7.80
N TRP A 225 1.40 -14.11 -8.94
CA TRP A 225 0.46 -14.94 -9.68
C TRP A 225 -0.10 -16.08 -8.81
N ARG A 226 0.76 -16.87 -8.15
CA ARG A 226 0.33 -17.97 -7.27
C ARG A 226 -0.48 -17.48 -6.09
N GLN A 227 -0.06 -16.37 -5.46
CA GLN A 227 -0.80 -15.78 -4.35
C GLN A 227 -2.22 -15.39 -4.75
N LYS A 228 -2.38 -14.67 -5.85
CA LYS A 228 -3.70 -14.29 -6.37
C LYS A 228 -4.54 -15.50 -6.76
N ARG A 229 -3.94 -16.50 -7.41
CA ARG A 229 -4.62 -17.74 -7.77
C ARG A 229 -5.18 -18.45 -6.54
N GLY A 230 -4.37 -18.61 -5.49
CA GLY A 230 -4.84 -19.19 -4.24
C GLY A 230 -5.97 -18.41 -3.58
N GLN A 231 -5.91 -17.07 -3.60
CA GLN A 231 -6.94 -16.19 -3.07
C GLN A 231 -8.27 -16.35 -3.84
N PHE A 232 -8.24 -16.36 -5.17
CA PHE A 232 -9.45 -16.55 -5.99
C PHE A 232 -10.06 -17.94 -5.81
N LEU A 233 -9.23 -18.98 -5.74
CA LEU A 233 -9.71 -20.33 -5.48
C LEU A 233 -10.43 -20.45 -4.13
N LEU A 234 -9.93 -19.77 -3.08
CA LEU A 234 -10.63 -19.66 -1.79
C LEU A 234 -11.95 -18.90 -1.92
N GLN A 235 -11.97 -17.78 -2.64
CA GLN A 235 -13.20 -17.00 -2.84
C GLN A 235 -14.27 -17.82 -3.55
N LEU A 236 -13.87 -18.66 -4.51
CA LEU A 236 -14.72 -19.54 -5.28
C LEU A 236 -15.05 -20.89 -4.59
N GLU A 237 -14.61 -21.06 -3.34
CA GLU A 237 -14.82 -22.27 -2.55
C GLU A 237 -14.19 -23.54 -3.15
N ARG A 238 -13.20 -23.39 -4.03
CA ARG A 238 -12.40 -24.48 -4.60
C ARG A 238 -11.27 -24.85 -3.63
N TYR A 239 -11.64 -25.35 -2.45
CA TYR A 239 -10.76 -25.52 -1.30
C TYR A 239 -9.59 -26.46 -1.53
N ASP A 240 -9.78 -27.59 -2.24
CA ASP A 240 -8.71 -28.56 -2.49
C ASP A 240 -7.62 -27.98 -3.39
N GLU A 241 -8.01 -27.23 -4.41
CA GLU A 241 -7.08 -26.56 -5.31
C GLU A 241 -6.37 -25.38 -4.61
N ALA A 242 -7.12 -24.60 -3.83
CA ALA A 242 -6.55 -23.52 -3.03
C ALA A 242 -5.49 -24.05 -2.04
N ARG A 243 -5.80 -25.17 -1.38
CA ARG A 243 -4.88 -25.85 -0.48
C ARG A 243 -3.56 -26.21 -1.17
N ALA A 244 -3.64 -26.85 -2.34
CA ALA A 244 -2.45 -27.24 -3.10
C ALA A 244 -1.56 -26.02 -3.42
N VAL A 245 -2.16 -24.90 -3.87
CA VAL A 245 -1.43 -23.68 -4.18
C VAL A 245 -0.77 -23.08 -2.93
N PHE A 246 -1.47 -23.03 -1.79
CA PHE A 246 -0.90 -22.48 -0.56
C PHE A 246 0.17 -23.40 0.04
N GLU A 247 0.07 -24.72 -0.12
CA GLU A 247 1.12 -25.65 0.27
C GLU A 247 2.40 -25.44 -0.56
N GLU A 248 2.30 -25.26 -1.89
CA GLU A 248 3.44 -24.88 -2.74
C GLU A 248 4.06 -23.53 -2.30
N LEU A 249 3.25 -22.54 -1.96
CA LEU A 249 3.73 -21.25 -1.45
C LEU A 249 4.44 -21.39 -0.10
N LEU A 250 3.98 -22.30 0.77
CA LEU A 250 4.65 -22.61 2.03
C LEU A 250 6.01 -23.29 1.85
N GLU A 251 6.22 -24.05 0.77
CA GLU A 251 7.54 -24.58 0.43
C GLU A 251 8.55 -23.47 0.15
N ILE A 252 8.09 -22.35 -0.43
CA ILE A 252 8.93 -21.17 -0.71
C ILE A 252 9.18 -20.38 0.58
N ASN A 253 8.13 -20.10 1.35
CA ASN A 253 8.23 -19.33 2.59
C ASN A 253 7.23 -19.83 3.64
N PHE A 254 7.70 -20.73 4.49
CA PHE A 254 6.88 -21.32 5.54
C PHE A 254 6.50 -20.34 6.66
N ASP A 255 7.23 -19.25 6.83
CA ASP A 255 6.96 -18.22 7.84
C ASP A 255 5.93 -17.17 7.37
N ASN A 256 5.34 -17.32 6.19
CA ASN A 256 4.32 -16.39 5.73
C ASN A 256 2.96 -16.72 6.35
N GLU A 257 2.47 -15.80 7.19
CA GLU A 257 1.18 -15.94 7.88
C GLU A 257 0.00 -16.09 6.91
N GLU A 258 0.02 -15.40 5.78
CA GLU A 258 -1.06 -15.44 4.79
C GLU A 258 -1.17 -16.84 4.14
N TYR A 259 -0.04 -17.48 3.84
CA TYR A 259 -0.02 -18.82 3.27
C TYR A 259 -0.50 -19.86 4.27
N GLN A 260 -0.07 -19.74 5.54
CA GLN A 260 -0.55 -20.58 6.63
C GLN A 260 -2.07 -20.47 6.78
N ARG A 261 -2.57 -19.24 6.76
CA ARG A 261 -4.00 -18.97 6.84
C ARG A 261 -4.75 -19.53 5.63
N GLY A 262 -4.18 -19.42 4.43
CA GLY A 262 -4.73 -20.02 3.22
C GLY A 262 -4.96 -21.52 3.35
N VAL A 263 -3.96 -22.27 3.87
CA VAL A 263 -4.10 -23.70 4.13
C VAL A 263 -5.16 -23.96 5.20
N GLN A 264 -5.17 -23.20 6.30
CA GLN A 264 -6.17 -23.37 7.36
C GLN A 264 -7.59 -23.14 6.84
N CYS A 265 -7.82 -22.05 6.11
CA CYS A 265 -9.12 -21.75 5.51
C CYS A 265 -9.58 -22.84 4.54
N SER A 266 -8.65 -23.37 3.77
CA SER A 266 -8.92 -24.49 2.85
C SER A 266 -9.31 -25.76 3.59
N LEU A 267 -8.56 -26.14 4.61
CA LEU A 267 -8.85 -27.31 5.45
C LEU A 267 -10.18 -27.20 6.20
N LEU A 268 -10.48 -25.99 6.70
CA LEU A 268 -11.71 -25.71 7.43
C LEU A 268 -12.90 -25.41 6.50
N GLN A 269 -12.68 -25.32 5.19
CA GLN A 269 -13.66 -24.93 4.19
C GLN A 269 -14.36 -23.59 4.55
N ARG A 270 -13.61 -22.62 5.04
CA ARG A 270 -14.08 -21.34 5.56
C ARG A 270 -13.32 -20.16 4.92
N LYS A 271 -13.85 -19.67 3.77
CA LYS A 271 -13.29 -18.51 3.06
C LYS A 271 -13.37 -17.20 3.87
N ASP A 272 -14.37 -17.08 4.74
CA ASP A 272 -14.62 -15.90 5.57
C ASP A 272 -13.51 -15.64 6.61
N LEU A 273 -12.72 -16.66 6.95
CA LEU A 273 -11.56 -16.55 7.82
C LEU A 273 -10.31 -16.03 7.10
N PHE A 274 -10.33 -16.02 5.76
CA PHE A 274 -9.25 -15.49 4.95
C PHE A 274 -9.46 -13.99 4.73
N VAL A 275 -8.78 -13.17 5.52
CA VAL A 275 -8.75 -11.73 5.31
C VAL A 275 -7.42 -11.37 4.68
N ALA A 276 -7.43 -11.13 3.36
CA ALA A 276 -6.27 -10.54 2.69
C ALA A 276 -5.92 -9.20 3.37
N LYS A 277 -4.63 -8.86 3.46
CA LYS A 277 -4.09 -7.67 4.15
C LYS A 277 -4.57 -6.31 3.61
N SER A 278 -5.76 -6.23 3.06
CA SER A 278 -6.36 -4.96 2.63
C SER A 278 -6.93 -4.20 3.82
N GLY A 279 -6.05 -3.51 4.55
CA GLY A 279 -6.39 -2.40 5.44
C GLY A 279 -7.09 -2.74 6.74
N HIS A 280 -6.36 -2.65 7.85
CA HIS A 280 -6.79 -2.32 9.24
C HIS A 280 -8.01 -3.02 9.88
N LYS A 281 -8.56 -4.07 9.31
CA LYS A 281 -9.49 -4.92 10.05
C LYS A 281 -8.68 -5.98 10.78
N LYS A 282 -8.81 -6.01 12.10
CA LYS A 282 -8.30 -7.09 12.94
C LYS A 282 -8.68 -8.41 12.28
N THR A 283 -7.69 -9.25 12.02
CA THR A 283 -7.93 -10.67 11.69
C THR A 283 -8.97 -11.21 12.65
N PRO A 284 -10.03 -11.87 12.17
CA PRO A 284 -10.97 -12.53 13.08
C PRO A 284 -10.14 -13.39 14.01
N LEU A 285 -10.35 -13.23 15.30
CA LEU A 285 -9.67 -14.01 16.30
C LEU A 285 -9.99 -15.49 16.02
N LEU A 286 -9.04 -16.34 16.15
CA LEU A 286 -9.19 -17.79 16.08
C LEU A 286 -10.22 -18.34 17.09
N SER A 287 -10.67 -17.54 18.06
CA SER A 287 -11.83 -17.86 18.90
C SER A 287 -13.10 -18.15 18.08
N GLU A 288 -13.35 -17.41 17.00
CA GLU A 288 -14.49 -17.68 16.10
C GLU A 288 -14.28 -18.98 15.31
N THR A 289 -13.04 -19.29 14.93
CA THR A 289 -12.67 -20.59 14.32
C THR A 289 -12.86 -21.73 15.30
N ILE A 290 -12.49 -21.56 16.56
CA ILE A 290 -12.64 -22.56 17.62
C ILE A 290 -14.10 -22.87 17.87
N ASP A 291 -14.97 -21.86 17.89
CA ASP A 291 -16.41 -22.05 18.11
C ASP A 291 -17.04 -22.77 16.90
N PHE A 292 -16.64 -22.44 15.69
CA PHE A 292 -17.04 -23.19 14.49
C PHE A 292 -16.58 -24.67 14.52
N ILE A 293 -15.33 -24.91 14.91
CA ILE A 293 -14.80 -26.28 15.06
C ILE A 293 -15.62 -27.05 16.11
N LYS A 294 -16.13 -26.39 17.15
CA LYS A 294 -17.03 -27.01 18.13
C LYS A 294 -18.41 -27.38 17.55
N GLU A 295 -18.94 -26.57 16.63
CA GLU A 295 -20.31 -26.71 16.11
C GLU A 295 -20.40 -27.71 14.93
N ALA A 296 -19.38 -27.81 14.08
CA ALA A 296 -19.42 -28.59 12.82
C ALA A 296 -18.43 -29.77 12.82
N ASN A 297 -18.77 -30.89 13.49
CA ASN A 297 -17.89 -32.11 13.51
C ASN A 297 -16.40 -31.80 13.75
N GLY A 298 -16.16 -30.84 14.60
CA GLY A 298 -14.87 -30.18 14.78
C GLY A 298 -13.68 -31.07 15.09
N ALA A 299 -13.91 -32.30 15.57
CA ALA A 299 -12.85 -33.25 15.86
C ALA A 299 -12.07 -33.70 14.61
N GLU A 300 -12.75 -33.87 13.46
CA GLU A 300 -12.08 -34.28 12.21
C GLU A 300 -11.28 -33.13 11.61
N LEU A 301 -11.84 -31.92 11.63
CA LEU A 301 -11.16 -30.72 11.11
C LEU A 301 -9.98 -30.30 12.01
N GLU A 302 -10.15 -30.39 13.34
CA GLU A 302 -9.09 -30.19 14.30
C GLU A 302 -7.96 -31.20 14.05
N LYS A 303 -8.30 -32.47 13.85
CA LYS A 303 -7.33 -33.52 13.53
C LYS A 303 -6.59 -33.25 12.22
N ALA A 304 -7.28 -32.83 11.16
CA ALA A 304 -6.64 -32.49 9.88
C ALA A 304 -5.62 -31.35 10.02
N LEU A 305 -5.92 -30.31 10.82
CA LEU A 305 -4.99 -29.23 11.13
C LEU A 305 -3.80 -29.73 11.96
N VAL A 306 -4.06 -30.54 12.97
CA VAL A 306 -3.02 -31.13 13.82
C VAL A 306 -2.09 -32.01 12.99
N ASP A 307 -2.65 -32.88 12.15
CA ASP A 307 -1.89 -33.78 11.28
C ASP A 307 -1.02 -32.98 10.29
N PHE A 308 -1.57 -31.92 9.67
CA PHE A 308 -0.83 -31.02 8.78
C PHE A 308 0.38 -30.40 9.48
N TYR A 309 0.20 -29.82 10.67
CA TYR A 309 1.30 -29.21 11.40
C TYR A 309 2.27 -30.23 12.01
N ALA A 310 1.82 -31.44 12.35
CA ALA A 310 2.68 -32.52 12.83
C ALA A 310 3.62 -33.01 11.73
N ASP A 311 3.10 -33.19 10.51
CA ASP A 311 3.89 -33.62 9.35
C ASP A 311 4.96 -32.58 8.98
N LYS A 312 4.59 -31.29 8.96
CA LYS A 312 5.51 -30.18 8.64
C LYS A 312 6.58 -29.92 9.71
N LYS A 313 6.37 -30.29 10.98
CA LYS A 313 7.40 -30.22 12.03
C LYS A 313 8.68 -31.01 11.70
N THR A 314 8.54 -32.12 10.98
CA THR A 314 9.66 -32.98 10.59
C THR A 314 10.41 -32.45 9.36
N THR A 315 9.72 -31.77 8.45
CA THR A 315 10.26 -31.38 7.15
C THR A 315 10.95 -30.02 7.17
N ILE A 316 10.45 -29.04 7.94
CA ILE A 316 10.85 -27.61 7.87
C ILE A 316 11.77 -27.23 9.03
N GLY A 317 12.11 -28.18 9.90
CA GLY A 317 12.99 -27.94 11.04
C GLY A 317 12.43 -26.84 11.98
N ALA A 318 12.54 -27.05 13.25
CA ALA A 318 12.01 -26.26 14.34
C ALA A 318 12.47 -24.76 14.39
N THR A 319 12.55 -24.06 13.25
CA THR A 319 13.08 -22.68 13.17
C THR A 319 12.01 -21.59 13.10
N SER A 320 10.84 -21.91 12.56
CA SER A 320 9.74 -20.95 12.39
C SER A 320 8.97 -20.72 13.70
N LEU A 321 8.86 -19.47 14.12
CA LEU A 321 8.04 -19.09 15.28
C LEU A 321 6.55 -19.05 14.93
N ILE A 322 6.23 -18.67 13.71
CA ILE A 322 4.84 -18.55 13.24
C ILE A 322 4.19 -19.93 13.18
N SER A 323 4.87 -20.92 12.59
CA SER A 323 4.36 -22.29 12.52
C SER A 323 4.15 -22.95 13.88
N LEU A 324 4.94 -22.57 14.88
CA LEU A 324 4.77 -23.06 16.26
C LEU A 324 3.63 -22.35 17.00
N ARG A 325 3.25 -21.14 16.55
CA ARG A 325 2.16 -20.34 17.15
C ARG A 325 0.78 -20.87 16.74
N PHE A 326 0.60 -21.23 15.47
CA PHE A 326 -0.70 -21.64 14.93
C PHE A 326 -1.33 -22.86 15.66
N PRO A 327 -0.57 -23.93 15.98
CA PRO A 327 -1.14 -25.07 16.72
C PRO A 327 -1.77 -24.69 18.07
N LEU A 328 -1.31 -23.59 18.69
CA LEU A 328 -1.85 -23.14 19.97
C LEU A 328 -3.31 -22.66 19.88
N ASP A 329 -3.75 -22.26 18.71
CA ASP A 329 -5.08 -21.73 18.52
C ASP A 329 -6.15 -22.84 18.54
N PHE A 330 -5.86 -24.00 17.98
CA PHE A 330 -6.81 -25.10 17.82
C PHE A 330 -6.54 -26.35 18.68
N THR A 331 -5.34 -26.51 19.27
CA THR A 331 -5.07 -27.64 20.18
C THR A 331 -5.56 -27.37 21.60
N ARG A 332 -5.81 -28.45 22.37
CA ARG A 332 -6.33 -28.41 23.74
C ARG A 332 -5.67 -29.45 24.64
N GLY A 333 -5.88 -29.33 25.94
CA GLY A 333 -5.43 -30.30 26.93
C GLY A 333 -3.91 -30.56 26.88
N ALA A 334 -3.51 -31.82 26.88
CA ALA A 334 -2.12 -32.24 26.88
C ALA A 334 -1.37 -31.85 25.58
N GLU A 335 -2.06 -31.82 24.45
CA GLU A 335 -1.48 -31.43 23.17
C GLU A 335 -1.21 -29.92 23.12
N PHE A 336 -2.13 -29.11 23.58
CA PHE A 336 -1.91 -27.67 23.77
C PHE A 336 -0.71 -27.41 24.68
N GLN A 337 -0.63 -28.10 25.80
CA GLN A 337 0.48 -27.99 26.75
C GLN A 337 1.82 -28.29 26.09
N THR A 338 1.89 -29.36 25.30
CA THR A 338 3.11 -29.73 24.57
C THR A 338 3.52 -28.70 23.54
N ASN A 339 2.58 -28.22 22.75
CA ASN A 339 2.84 -27.19 21.73
C ASN A 339 3.21 -25.84 22.37
N ALA A 340 2.54 -25.45 23.43
CA ALA A 340 2.84 -24.23 24.18
C ALA A 340 4.25 -24.30 24.83
N ASP A 341 4.63 -25.43 25.37
CA ASP A 341 5.97 -25.64 25.93
C ASP A 341 7.06 -25.43 24.88
N VAL A 342 6.88 -26.02 23.69
CA VAL A 342 7.82 -25.87 22.57
C VAL A 342 7.88 -24.40 22.08
N PHE A 343 6.74 -23.75 21.92
CA PHE A 343 6.65 -22.37 21.48
C PHE A 343 7.33 -21.40 22.46
N ILE A 344 6.98 -21.50 23.75
CA ILE A 344 7.51 -20.62 24.80
C ILE A 344 9.02 -20.79 24.92
N LYS A 345 9.53 -22.02 24.98
CA LYS A 345 10.96 -22.30 25.04
C LYS A 345 11.70 -21.68 23.85
N ARG A 346 11.11 -21.75 22.66
CA ARG A 346 11.72 -21.21 21.45
C ARG A 346 11.79 -19.68 21.48
N GLN A 347 10.71 -19.03 21.91
CA GLN A 347 10.64 -17.59 22.09
C GLN A 347 11.67 -17.10 23.11
N LEU A 348 11.79 -17.79 24.24
CA LEU A 348 12.75 -17.48 25.29
C LEU A 348 14.18 -17.63 24.79
N ASN A 349 14.51 -18.74 24.12
CA ASN A 349 15.85 -18.99 23.57
C ASN A 349 16.26 -17.95 22.50
N LYS A 350 15.31 -17.32 21.83
CA LYS A 350 15.54 -16.26 20.86
C LYS A 350 15.47 -14.85 21.49
N ASN A 351 15.22 -14.75 22.80
CA ASN A 351 15.02 -13.48 23.51
C ASN A 351 13.97 -12.56 22.84
N VAL A 352 12.85 -13.12 22.39
CA VAL A 352 11.80 -12.39 21.69
C VAL A 352 10.91 -11.68 22.70
N PRO A 353 10.85 -10.33 22.71
CA PRO A 353 10.09 -9.57 23.70
C PRO A 353 8.56 -9.59 23.47
N SER A 354 8.10 -10.08 22.31
CA SER A 354 6.67 -10.09 21.93
C SER A 354 5.89 -11.28 22.50
N LEU A 355 6.50 -12.19 23.24
CA LEU A 355 5.85 -13.41 23.75
C LEU A 355 4.48 -13.16 24.39
N GLY A 356 4.35 -12.13 25.24
CA GLY A 356 3.08 -11.78 25.86
C GLY A 356 2.03 -11.27 24.89
N ALA A 357 2.43 -10.57 23.84
CA ALA A 357 1.53 -10.12 22.79
C ALA A 357 1.06 -11.29 21.92
N ASP A 358 1.95 -12.23 21.61
CA ASP A 358 1.66 -13.42 20.81
C ASP A 358 0.72 -14.40 21.53
N LEU A 359 0.80 -14.48 22.87
CA LEU A 359 -0.08 -15.31 23.69
C LEU A 359 -1.43 -14.67 24.02
N LYS A 360 -1.54 -13.34 23.90
CA LYS A 360 -2.73 -12.58 24.27
C LYS A 360 -4.05 -13.09 23.64
N PRO A 361 -4.10 -13.47 22.35
CA PRO A 361 -5.31 -14.02 21.74
C PRO A 361 -5.84 -15.29 22.43
N LEU A 362 -4.95 -16.07 23.07
CA LEU A 362 -5.32 -17.31 23.78
C LEU A 362 -6.02 -17.05 25.13
N TYR A 363 -5.98 -15.80 25.63
CA TYR A 363 -6.54 -15.47 26.96
C TYR A 363 -8.08 -15.53 27.02
N ALA A 364 -8.73 -15.63 25.87
CA ALA A 364 -10.18 -15.86 25.81
C ALA A 364 -10.60 -17.26 26.33
N ASP A 365 -9.67 -18.25 26.27
CA ASP A 365 -9.90 -19.62 26.72
C ASP A 365 -9.30 -19.84 28.13
N LYS A 366 -10.19 -20.07 29.12
CA LYS A 366 -9.80 -20.23 30.55
C LYS A 366 -8.84 -21.39 30.79
N ASP A 367 -9.02 -22.49 30.08
CA ASP A 367 -8.19 -23.70 30.27
C ASP A 367 -6.79 -23.48 29.68
N LYS A 368 -6.72 -22.80 28.52
CA LYS A 368 -5.44 -22.42 27.91
C LYS A 368 -4.67 -21.43 28.79
N VAL A 369 -5.35 -20.41 29.32
CA VAL A 369 -4.71 -19.45 30.23
C VAL A 369 -4.12 -20.13 31.46
N LYS A 370 -4.88 -21.04 32.08
CA LYS A 370 -4.41 -21.80 33.24
C LYS A 370 -3.16 -22.62 32.90
N THR A 371 -3.18 -23.32 31.78
CA THR A 371 -2.02 -24.12 31.32
C THR A 371 -0.80 -23.23 31.03
N LEU A 372 -0.99 -22.06 30.42
CA LEU A 372 0.09 -21.10 30.18
C LEU A 372 0.67 -20.55 31.49
N GLU A 373 -0.19 -20.22 32.46
CA GLU A 373 0.22 -19.75 33.78
C GLU A 373 1.09 -20.81 34.48
N GLU A 374 0.66 -22.08 34.49
CA GLU A 374 1.37 -23.18 35.09
C GLU A 374 2.75 -23.43 34.41
N LEU A 375 2.81 -23.39 33.06
CA LEU A 375 4.05 -23.57 32.32
C LEU A 375 5.05 -22.43 32.61
N ILE A 376 4.65 -21.18 32.51
CA ILE A 376 5.51 -20.01 32.72
C ILE A 376 6.03 -20.00 34.18
N LEU A 377 5.15 -20.30 35.15
CA LEU A 377 5.53 -20.39 36.54
C LEU A 377 6.53 -21.53 36.79
N GLY A 378 6.37 -22.64 36.08
CA GLY A 378 7.33 -23.75 36.11
C GLY A 378 8.73 -23.36 35.64
N TYR A 379 8.79 -22.55 34.55
CA TYR A 379 10.10 -22.04 34.06
C TYR A 379 10.72 -21.06 35.05
N ILE A 380 9.95 -20.15 35.62
CA ILE A 380 10.43 -19.20 36.61
C ILE A 380 11.07 -19.97 37.78
N LYS A 381 10.36 -20.92 38.36
CA LYS A 381 10.88 -21.75 39.46
C LYS A 381 12.16 -22.51 39.08
N THR A 382 12.23 -23.02 37.85
CA THR A 382 13.41 -23.77 37.38
C THR A 382 14.61 -22.84 37.22
N LEU A 383 14.41 -21.61 36.75
CA LEU A 383 15.48 -20.60 36.60
C LEU A 383 15.94 -20.07 37.95
N GLU A 384 15.01 -19.78 38.86
CA GLU A 384 15.33 -19.33 40.24
C GLU A 384 16.10 -20.39 41.04
N ALA A 385 15.80 -21.68 40.82
CA ALA A 385 16.56 -22.78 41.45
C ALA A 385 17.99 -22.92 40.90
N LYS A 386 18.22 -22.55 39.61
CA LYS A 386 19.54 -22.59 38.99
C LYS A 386 20.37 -21.35 39.28
N GLN A 387 19.77 -20.19 39.33
CA GLN A 387 20.41 -18.90 39.58
C GLN A 387 19.43 -17.96 40.30
N PRO A 388 19.62 -17.73 41.63
CA PRO A 388 18.83 -16.73 42.36
C PRO A 388 19.06 -15.34 41.77
N LEU A 389 17.98 -14.52 41.70
CA LEU A 389 18.04 -13.11 41.26
C LEU A 389 19.05 -12.36 42.16
N ASP A 390 20.22 -12.04 41.63
CA ASP A 390 21.16 -11.14 42.28
C ASP A 390 21.04 -9.75 41.64
N MET A 391 20.51 -8.80 42.43
CA MET A 391 20.27 -7.43 42.01
C MET A 391 21.54 -6.55 42.07
N GLY A 392 22.70 -7.12 42.34
CA GLY A 392 23.91 -6.34 42.66
C GLY A 392 25.04 -6.33 41.64
N ASP A 393 25.04 -7.20 40.63
CA ASP A 393 26.19 -7.32 39.70
C ASP A 393 25.82 -7.17 38.24
N ASN A 394 26.39 -6.15 37.58
CA ASN A 394 26.19 -5.83 36.14
C ASN A 394 26.71 -6.93 35.19
N SER A 395 27.50 -7.87 35.63
CA SER A 395 28.00 -9.00 34.84
C SER A 395 26.93 -10.06 34.54
N MET A 396 25.79 -10.02 35.23
CA MET A 396 24.65 -10.94 35.11
C MET A 396 23.47 -10.42 34.29
N ALA A 397 23.63 -9.30 33.57
CA ALA A 397 22.54 -8.62 32.86
C ALA A 397 21.79 -9.51 31.85
N ALA A 398 22.45 -10.44 31.20
CA ALA A 398 21.83 -11.34 30.22
C ALA A 398 20.87 -12.36 30.87
N ASN A 399 21.24 -12.93 32.04
CA ASN A 399 20.42 -13.90 32.75
C ASN A 399 19.22 -13.25 33.45
N ASN A 400 19.39 -12.01 33.93
CA ASN A 400 18.30 -11.24 34.51
C ASN A 400 17.25 -10.87 33.47
N THR A 401 17.64 -10.70 32.19
CA THR A 401 16.70 -10.35 31.12
C THR A 401 15.69 -11.48 30.86
N GLU A 402 16.12 -12.72 30.83
CA GLU A 402 15.22 -13.88 30.65
C GLU A 402 14.24 -14.01 31.82
N GLN A 403 14.71 -13.85 33.06
CA GLN A 403 13.87 -13.90 34.25
C GLN A 403 12.85 -12.74 34.27
N VAL A 404 13.29 -11.53 33.95
CA VAL A 404 12.38 -10.36 33.86
C VAL A 404 11.35 -10.56 32.77
N LEU A 405 11.75 -11.12 31.62
CA LEU A 405 10.83 -11.42 30.53
C LEU A 405 9.78 -12.45 30.97
N LEU A 406 10.19 -13.52 31.66
CA LEU A 406 9.28 -14.54 32.17
C LEU A 406 8.31 -13.98 33.21
N TRP A 407 8.78 -13.19 34.17
CA TRP A 407 7.92 -12.56 35.16
C TRP A 407 6.94 -11.58 34.54
N THR A 408 7.37 -10.81 33.55
CA THR A 408 6.50 -9.88 32.82
C THR A 408 5.40 -10.63 32.08
N ASN A 409 5.74 -11.73 31.39
CA ASN A 409 4.76 -12.55 30.70
C ASN A 409 3.82 -13.29 31.68
N TYR A 410 4.32 -13.78 32.81
CA TYR A 410 3.50 -14.37 33.86
C TYR A 410 2.44 -13.39 34.36
N LEU A 411 2.86 -12.15 34.67
CA LEU A 411 1.93 -11.11 35.12
C LEU A 411 0.90 -10.73 34.04
N ALA A 412 1.31 -10.72 32.76
CA ALA A 412 0.41 -10.45 31.65
C ALA A 412 -0.67 -11.55 31.50
N VAL A 413 -0.26 -12.82 31.56
CA VAL A 413 -1.16 -13.98 31.51
C VAL A 413 -2.12 -13.97 32.70
N ARG A 414 -1.62 -13.73 33.91
CA ARG A 414 -2.42 -13.66 35.13
C ARG A 414 -3.43 -12.51 35.12
N ARG A 415 -3.06 -11.38 34.55
CA ARG A 415 -3.99 -10.24 34.35
C ARG A 415 -5.07 -10.61 33.35
N GLY A 416 -4.71 -11.20 32.21
CA GLY A 416 -5.68 -11.66 31.22
C GLY A 416 -6.70 -12.66 31.79
N ARG A 417 -6.26 -13.56 32.71
CA ARG A 417 -7.16 -14.47 33.40
C ARG A 417 -8.19 -13.73 34.26
N ARG A 418 -7.78 -12.71 35.03
CA ARG A 418 -8.71 -11.89 35.86
C ARG A 418 -9.71 -11.16 34.98
N ASP A 419 -9.28 -10.56 33.89
CA ASP A 419 -10.18 -9.84 32.97
C ASP A 419 -11.27 -10.78 32.41
N VAL A 420 -10.94 -12.03 32.12
CA VAL A 420 -11.90 -13.07 31.64
C VAL A 420 -12.84 -13.56 32.75
N GLU A 421 -12.34 -13.67 33.99
CA GLU A 421 -13.16 -14.06 35.17
C GLU A 421 -14.15 -12.94 35.52
N GLU A 422 -13.76 -11.66 35.45
CA GLU A 422 -14.64 -10.51 35.72
C GLU A 422 -15.75 -10.36 34.67
N VAL A 423 -15.43 -10.56 33.38
CA VAL A 423 -16.41 -10.51 32.29
C VAL A 423 -17.39 -11.70 32.39
N GLY A 424 -16.91 -12.88 32.74
CA GLY A 424 -17.76 -14.06 32.94
C GLY A 424 -18.67 -14.00 34.18
N GLY A 425 -18.28 -13.22 35.20
CA GLY A 425 -19.08 -12.99 36.41
C GLY A 425 -20.15 -11.90 36.26
N ALA A 426 -20.04 -11.05 35.23
CA ALA A 426 -21.02 -10.00 34.94
C ALA A 426 -22.20 -10.46 34.07
N VAL A 427 -22.16 -11.70 33.57
CA VAL A 427 -23.21 -12.30 32.70
C VAL A 427 -24.05 -13.35 33.46
N GLN A 428 -23.80 -13.60 34.75
CA GLN A 428 -24.65 -14.35 35.65
C GLN A 428 -25.41 -13.39 36.58
#